data_95b93540c302645a6234b6bd784c6cb0
#
_entry.id   95b93540c302645a6234b6bd784c6cb0
#
_cell.length_a   1.000
_cell.length_b   1.000
_cell.length_c   1.000
_cell.angle_alpha   90.00
_cell.angle_beta   90.00
_cell.angle_gamma   90.00
#
_symmetry.space_group_name_H-M   'P 1'
#
loop_
_entity.id
_entity.type
_entity.pdbx_description
1 polymer ?
#
loop_
_entity_poly.entity_id
_entity_poly.type
_entity_poly.pdbx_seq_one_letter_code
_entity_poly.pdbx_strand_id
1 'polypeptide(L)'
;MKYEYGSVLAPIIKSFLDMKHGLGFKYESECKLLRRVDQSALIHELDDVVLTKEFVNDFIKKHANEKDINITSRVTIIRELAKYMNSQGYKAYIVPPLPRGSYHSTFVPYIFTNEELRKIFLAADQFASTPSLDNQYYHQRDKYPIILRILYSTGMRIGEVLQLKIKDINFETNAFMIQEAKNNKDRIIPVHPVTMKYLKDYITKKCIFDNEQYIFTNRNHLPITTRTVYGIFRKILHIACIPHGGKGKGPTVHSFRHTFCVHRLRDWVICGRNISALFPYLCAYMGHADTRCTEYYLRLTAELYPDIVIKSEKYFNEGADRDE
;
A
#
# COMPACT_ATOMS: atom_id res chain seq x y z
N MET A 1 -2.03 -20.86 13.63
CA MET A 1 -1.21 -19.60 13.69
C MET A 1 -0.03 -19.71 12.76
N LYS A 2 0.39 -18.60 12.12
CA LYS A 2 1.49 -18.59 11.12
C LYS A 2 2.89 -18.67 11.72
N TYR A 3 3.04 -18.42 13.02
CA TYR A 3 4.31 -18.39 13.74
C TYR A 3 4.24 -19.22 15.01
N GLU A 4 5.34 -19.88 15.33
CA GLU A 4 5.55 -20.56 16.60
C GLU A 4 6.23 -19.60 17.58
N TYR A 5 5.78 -19.63 18.83
CA TYR A 5 6.30 -18.86 19.96
C TYR A 5 6.82 -19.86 21.01
N GLY A 6 8.00 -19.63 21.52
CA GLY A 6 8.70 -20.60 22.38
C GLY A 6 9.20 -20.07 23.72
N SER A 7 9.07 -18.77 23.99
CA SER A 7 9.47 -18.18 25.29
C SER A 7 8.40 -18.36 26.36
N VAL A 8 8.73 -17.98 27.59
CA VAL A 8 7.75 -17.91 28.69
C VAL A 8 6.58 -16.98 28.41
N LEU A 9 6.74 -16.03 27.48
CA LEU A 9 5.68 -15.13 27.01
C LEU A 9 4.75 -15.78 25.97
N ALA A 10 5.07 -16.96 25.44
CA ALA A 10 4.31 -17.59 24.36
C ALA A 10 2.82 -17.78 24.66
N PRO A 11 2.39 -18.25 25.87
CA PRO A 11 0.97 -18.41 26.17
C PRO A 11 0.21 -17.09 26.15
N ILE A 12 0.79 -16.03 26.73
CA ILE A 12 0.15 -14.71 26.80
C ILE A 12 0.11 -14.01 25.44
N ILE A 13 1.15 -14.20 24.59
CA ILE A 13 1.16 -13.69 23.21
C ILE A 13 0.06 -14.36 22.39
N LYS A 14 -0.13 -15.68 22.54
CA LYS A 14 -1.20 -16.41 21.85
C LYS A 14 -2.58 -15.92 22.27
N SER A 15 -2.82 -15.80 23.57
CA SER A 15 -4.07 -15.27 24.12
C SER A 15 -4.36 -13.83 23.67
N PHE A 16 -3.34 -12.98 23.62
CA PHE A 16 -3.45 -11.63 23.10
C PHE A 16 -3.85 -11.62 21.61
N LEU A 17 -3.24 -12.49 20.80
CA LEU A 17 -3.60 -12.62 19.39
C LEU A 17 -5.00 -13.14 19.19
N ASP A 18 -5.44 -14.13 19.95
CA ASP A 18 -6.79 -14.68 19.90
C ASP A 18 -7.83 -13.60 20.24
N MET A 19 -7.57 -12.79 21.26
CA MET A 19 -8.41 -11.63 21.60
C MET A 19 -8.46 -10.62 20.44
N LYS A 20 -7.33 -10.28 19.82
CA LYS A 20 -7.29 -9.34 18.68
C LYS A 20 -8.02 -9.89 17.46
N HIS A 21 -7.86 -11.17 17.15
CA HIS A 21 -8.59 -11.83 16.06
C HIS A 21 -10.09 -11.91 16.35
N GLY A 22 -10.49 -12.21 17.59
CA GLY A 22 -11.88 -12.17 18.01
C GLY A 22 -12.54 -10.80 17.89
N LEU A 23 -11.75 -9.72 17.98
CA LEU A 23 -12.17 -8.34 17.70
C LEU A 23 -12.16 -7.97 16.20
N GLY A 24 -11.86 -8.94 15.31
CA GLY A 24 -11.85 -8.75 13.86
C GLY A 24 -10.57 -8.14 13.27
N PHE A 25 -9.50 -7.99 14.06
CA PHE A 25 -8.21 -7.50 13.55
C PHE A 25 -7.42 -8.63 12.87
N LYS A 26 -6.90 -8.41 11.66
CA LYS A 26 -6.06 -9.39 10.93
C LYS A 26 -4.68 -9.59 11.59
N TYR A 27 -4.11 -8.60 12.20
CA TYR A 27 -2.87 -8.56 12.99
C TYR A 27 -1.64 -9.26 12.37
N GLU A 28 -1.58 -9.34 11.03
CA GLU A 28 -0.51 -10.07 10.31
C GLU A 28 0.89 -9.45 10.46
N SER A 29 0.96 -8.13 10.45
CA SER A 29 2.22 -7.39 10.64
C SER A 29 2.67 -7.44 12.08
N GLU A 30 1.73 -7.36 12.99
CA GLU A 30 1.90 -7.37 14.44
C GLU A 30 2.38 -8.74 14.92
N CYS A 31 1.89 -9.85 14.32
CA CYS A 31 2.40 -11.19 14.57
C CYS A 31 3.92 -11.31 14.35
N LYS A 32 4.46 -10.62 13.32
CA LYS A 32 5.92 -10.60 13.08
C LYS A 32 6.67 -9.87 14.18
N LEU A 33 6.11 -8.77 14.68
CA LEU A 33 6.70 -8.01 15.77
C LEU A 33 6.60 -8.77 17.08
N LEU A 34 5.47 -9.43 17.36
CA LEU A 34 5.30 -10.29 18.54
C LEU A 34 6.26 -11.49 18.52
N ARG A 35 6.53 -12.08 17.34
CA ARG A 35 7.60 -13.08 17.22
C ARG A 35 8.96 -12.52 17.61
N ARG A 36 9.26 -11.26 17.26
CA ARG A 36 10.52 -10.62 17.69
C ARG A 36 10.54 -10.37 19.19
N VAL A 37 9.40 -10.05 19.83
CA VAL A 37 9.29 -9.97 21.30
C VAL A 37 9.59 -11.33 21.92
N ASP A 38 9.00 -12.40 21.42
CA ASP A 38 9.23 -13.76 21.87
C ASP A 38 10.70 -14.19 21.70
N GLN A 39 11.30 -13.91 20.55
CA GLN A 39 12.73 -14.18 20.33
C GLN A 39 13.63 -13.36 21.26
N SER A 40 13.28 -12.09 21.51
CA SER A 40 14.01 -11.26 22.46
C SER A 40 13.91 -11.79 23.88
N ALA A 41 12.74 -12.31 24.27
CA ALA A 41 12.53 -12.95 25.59
C ALA A 41 13.40 -14.20 25.77
N LEU A 42 13.58 -15.00 24.71
CA LEU A 42 14.49 -16.16 24.73
C LEU A 42 15.97 -15.71 24.86
N ILE A 43 16.37 -14.66 24.14
CA ILE A 43 17.75 -14.13 24.18
C ILE A 43 18.07 -13.56 25.57
N HIS A 44 17.09 -12.91 26.22
CA HIS A 44 17.23 -12.38 27.57
C HIS A 44 16.99 -13.44 28.68
N GLU A 45 16.77 -14.69 28.29
CA GLU A 45 16.54 -15.81 29.20
C GLU A 45 15.49 -15.48 30.29
N LEU A 46 14.34 -14.91 29.86
CA LEU A 46 13.27 -14.57 30.78
C LEU A 46 12.68 -15.86 31.40
N ASP A 47 12.70 -15.95 32.73
CA ASP A 47 12.15 -17.09 33.47
C ASP A 47 10.68 -16.89 33.85
N ASP A 48 10.21 -15.63 33.93
CA ASP A 48 8.87 -15.28 34.37
C ASP A 48 8.08 -14.55 33.25
N VAL A 49 6.75 -14.65 33.32
CA VAL A 49 5.83 -13.93 32.43
C VAL A 49 5.71 -12.47 32.89
N VAL A 50 6.79 -11.72 32.72
CA VAL A 50 6.93 -10.32 33.14
C VAL A 50 7.59 -9.51 32.01
N LEU A 51 7.13 -8.29 31.80
CA LEU A 51 7.83 -7.30 30.96
C LEU A 51 8.47 -6.25 31.85
N THR A 52 9.77 -6.41 32.12
CA THR A 52 10.53 -5.43 32.92
C THR A 52 10.81 -4.18 32.11
N LYS A 53 11.10 -3.07 32.75
CA LYS A 53 11.47 -1.81 32.11
C LYS A 53 12.74 -1.97 31.27
N GLU A 54 13.71 -2.72 31.78
CA GLU A 54 14.98 -3.03 31.15
C GLU A 54 14.75 -3.79 29.85
N PHE A 55 13.99 -4.88 29.89
CA PHE A 55 13.65 -5.67 28.70
C PHE A 55 12.93 -4.83 27.64
N VAL A 56 11.92 -4.05 28.03
CA VAL A 56 11.16 -3.21 27.10
C VAL A 56 12.06 -2.15 26.46
N ASN A 57 12.91 -1.49 27.24
CA ASN A 57 13.83 -0.48 26.72
C ASN A 57 14.85 -1.05 25.73
N ASP A 58 15.37 -2.26 26.01
CA ASP A 58 16.28 -2.93 25.07
C ASP A 58 15.56 -3.34 23.78
N PHE A 59 14.36 -3.91 23.89
CA PHE A 59 13.56 -4.28 22.72
C PHE A 59 13.23 -3.09 21.81
N ILE A 60 12.96 -1.89 22.35
CA ILE A 60 12.64 -0.70 21.56
C ILE A 60 13.87 0.11 21.14
N LYS A 61 15.07 -0.25 21.62
CA LYS A 61 16.30 0.46 21.29
C LYS A 61 16.52 0.53 19.79
N LYS A 62 16.87 1.72 19.29
CA LYS A 62 17.15 1.96 17.88
C LYS A 62 18.40 1.19 17.43
N HIS A 63 18.27 0.39 16.39
CA HIS A 63 19.39 -0.24 15.74
C HIS A 63 20.06 0.69 14.73
N ALA A 64 21.36 0.45 14.43
CA ALA A 64 22.06 1.19 13.40
C ALA A 64 21.32 1.09 12.06
N ASN A 65 21.14 2.22 11.37
CA ASN A 65 20.44 2.32 10.09
C ASN A 65 18.92 1.95 10.12
N GLU A 66 18.30 1.91 11.30
CA GLU A 66 16.88 1.66 11.43
C GLU A 66 16.07 2.94 11.21
N LYS A 67 14.96 2.83 10.44
CA LYS A 67 14.02 3.93 10.26
C LYS A 67 13.17 4.12 11.52
N ASP A 68 12.91 5.37 11.90
CA ASP A 68 12.11 5.72 13.08
C ASP A 68 10.72 5.09 13.11
N ILE A 69 10.10 4.92 11.94
CA ILE A 69 8.79 4.24 11.83
C ILE A 69 8.79 2.79 12.36
N ASN A 70 9.93 2.10 12.29
CA ASN A 70 10.05 0.75 12.81
C ASN A 70 10.07 0.75 14.35
N ILE A 71 10.69 1.77 14.95
CA ILE A 71 10.67 1.95 16.41
C ILE A 71 9.25 2.23 16.88
N THR A 72 8.53 3.13 16.19
CA THR A 72 7.12 3.41 16.48
C THR A 72 6.29 2.14 16.48
N SER A 73 6.48 1.28 15.48
CA SER A 73 5.76 0.00 15.39
C SER A 73 6.11 -0.94 16.57
N ARG A 74 7.38 -0.99 16.99
CA ARG A 74 7.80 -1.78 18.15
C ARG A 74 7.25 -1.23 19.46
N VAL A 75 7.30 0.07 19.66
CA VAL A 75 6.71 0.74 20.82
C VAL A 75 5.21 0.49 20.90
N THR A 76 4.50 0.60 19.77
CA THR A 76 3.06 0.37 19.73
C THR A 76 2.71 -1.05 20.13
N ILE A 77 3.37 -2.07 19.55
CA ILE A 77 3.02 -3.46 19.82
C ILE A 77 3.37 -3.90 21.24
N ILE A 78 4.56 -3.54 21.75
CA ILE A 78 4.96 -3.91 23.10
C ILE A 78 4.08 -3.21 24.15
N ARG A 79 3.66 -1.98 23.88
CA ARG A 79 2.74 -1.23 24.73
C ARG A 79 1.35 -1.86 24.78
N GLU A 80 0.81 -2.31 23.65
CA GLU A 80 -0.48 -3.01 23.59
C GLU A 80 -0.42 -4.37 24.27
N LEU A 81 0.66 -5.11 24.10
CA LEU A 81 0.90 -6.36 24.81
C LEU A 81 1.01 -6.12 26.33
N ALA A 82 1.78 -5.12 26.78
CA ALA A 82 1.94 -4.79 28.19
C ALA A 82 0.61 -4.41 28.86
N LYS A 83 -0.24 -3.64 28.16
CA LYS A 83 -1.59 -3.30 28.64
C LYS A 83 -2.44 -4.57 28.82
N TYR A 84 -2.40 -5.46 27.83
CA TYR A 84 -3.12 -6.72 27.90
C TYR A 84 -2.61 -7.58 29.05
N MET A 85 -1.30 -7.72 29.21
CA MET A 85 -0.70 -8.47 30.31
C MET A 85 -1.16 -7.94 31.66
N ASN A 86 -1.13 -6.62 31.89
CA ASN A 86 -1.60 -6.00 33.14
C ASN A 86 -3.11 -6.25 33.34
N SER A 87 -3.94 -6.27 32.28
CA SER A 87 -5.35 -6.61 32.42
C SER A 87 -5.62 -8.06 32.78
N GLN A 88 -4.65 -8.94 32.50
CA GLN A 88 -4.68 -10.37 32.91
C GLN A 88 -3.98 -10.66 34.25
N GLY A 89 -3.57 -9.62 34.99
CA GLY A 89 -2.93 -9.73 36.28
C GLY A 89 -1.41 -9.95 36.25
N TYR A 90 -0.78 -9.97 35.09
CA TYR A 90 0.68 -10.05 34.96
C TYR A 90 1.33 -8.67 35.16
N LYS A 91 2.59 -8.66 35.61
CA LYS A 91 3.37 -7.44 35.76
C LYS A 91 4.01 -7.07 34.45
N ALA A 92 3.65 -5.92 33.84
CA ALA A 92 4.25 -5.45 32.62
C ALA A 92 4.46 -3.93 32.61
N TYR A 93 5.68 -3.50 32.29
CA TYR A 93 6.00 -2.09 32.14
C TYR A 93 5.36 -1.53 30.86
N ILE A 94 4.52 -0.52 31.01
CA ILE A 94 3.90 0.19 29.89
C ILE A 94 4.79 1.36 29.50
N VAL A 95 5.53 1.21 28.41
CA VAL A 95 6.35 2.28 27.85
C VAL A 95 5.49 3.49 27.48
N PRO A 96 5.92 4.74 27.75
CA PRO A 96 5.19 5.95 27.33
C PRO A 96 4.96 5.98 25.81
N PRO A 97 3.87 6.58 25.32
CA PRO A 97 3.69 6.79 23.91
C PRO A 97 4.79 7.72 23.39
N LEU A 98 5.24 7.48 22.16
CA LEU A 98 6.16 8.39 21.53
C LEU A 98 5.47 9.75 21.27
N PRO A 99 6.19 10.88 21.39
CA PRO A 99 5.62 12.20 21.16
C PRO A 99 4.94 12.29 19.78
N ARG A 100 3.77 12.92 19.71
CA ARG A 100 3.11 13.16 18.43
C ARG A 100 4.00 14.06 17.58
N GLY A 101 4.23 13.66 16.33
CA GLY A 101 5.08 14.42 15.41
C GLY A 101 6.56 14.05 15.41
N SER A 102 7.01 13.17 16.31
CA SER A 102 8.41 12.68 16.32
C SER A 102 8.86 12.01 15.03
N TYR A 103 7.91 11.66 14.16
CA TYR A 103 8.16 10.93 12.92
C TYR A 103 7.35 11.51 11.76
N HIS A 104 7.56 12.80 11.46
CA HIS A 104 7.12 13.34 10.19
C HIS A 104 7.92 12.62 9.10
N SER A 105 7.21 11.86 8.27
CA SER A 105 7.83 11.27 7.10
C SER A 105 8.29 12.40 6.18
N THR A 106 9.59 12.58 6.06
CA THR A 106 10.20 13.44 5.03
C THR A 106 10.15 12.78 3.64
N PHE A 107 9.44 11.67 3.54
CA PHE A 107 9.31 10.93 2.29
C PHE A 107 8.48 11.74 1.30
N VAL A 108 9.12 12.19 0.23
CA VAL A 108 8.45 12.76 -0.94
C VAL A 108 8.23 11.62 -1.94
N PRO A 109 6.99 11.28 -2.29
CA PRO A 109 6.72 10.24 -3.25
C PRO A 109 7.18 10.67 -4.65
N TYR A 110 7.65 9.69 -5.42
CA TYR A 110 7.95 9.90 -6.82
C TYR A 110 6.64 10.01 -7.62
N ILE A 111 6.48 11.08 -8.39
CA ILE A 111 5.35 11.32 -9.29
C ILE A 111 5.87 11.21 -10.71
N PHE A 112 5.32 10.28 -11.47
CA PHE A 112 5.69 10.09 -12.87
C PHE A 112 5.17 11.22 -13.73
N THR A 113 6.00 11.70 -14.64
CA THR A 113 5.58 12.56 -15.74
C THR A 113 4.79 11.75 -16.79
N ASN A 114 4.03 12.42 -17.65
CA ASN A 114 3.33 11.77 -18.75
C ASN A 114 4.31 11.05 -19.71
N GLU A 115 5.50 11.64 -19.93
CA GLU A 115 6.54 11.03 -20.75
C GLU A 115 7.11 9.76 -20.12
N GLU A 116 7.39 9.78 -18.82
CA GLU A 116 7.85 8.59 -18.09
C GLU A 116 6.81 7.49 -18.11
N LEU A 117 5.53 7.80 -17.89
CA LEU A 117 4.44 6.83 -18.00
C LEU A 117 4.40 6.19 -19.38
N ARG A 118 4.52 7.00 -20.45
CA ARG A 118 4.58 6.47 -21.82
C ARG A 118 5.77 5.52 -22.01
N LYS A 119 6.97 5.92 -21.56
CA LYS A 119 8.18 5.09 -21.62
C LYS A 119 7.99 3.78 -20.83
N ILE A 120 7.41 3.84 -19.62
CA ILE A 120 7.16 2.67 -18.78
C ILE A 120 6.19 1.70 -19.46
N PHE A 121 5.09 2.19 -20.04
CA PHE A 121 4.12 1.31 -20.69
C PHE A 121 4.69 0.67 -21.96
N LEU A 122 5.44 1.41 -22.78
CA LEU A 122 6.15 0.85 -23.93
C LEU A 122 7.19 -0.19 -23.50
N ALA A 123 7.98 0.10 -22.48
CA ALA A 123 8.96 -0.83 -21.95
C ALA A 123 8.30 -2.10 -21.34
N ALA A 124 7.12 -1.97 -20.74
CA ALA A 124 6.36 -3.09 -20.23
C ALA A 124 5.85 -4.00 -21.36
N ASP A 125 5.34 -3.41 -22.44
CA ASP A 125 4.90 -4.14 -23.63
C ASP A 125 6.09 -4.82 -24.31
N GLN A 126 7.22 -4.15 -24.45
CA GLN A 126 8.47 -4.71 -24.95
C GLN A 126 8.94 -5.87 -24.07
N PHE A 127 8.93 -5.72 -22.74
CA PHE A 127 9.27 -6.79 -21.80
C PHE A 127 8.38 -8.01 -21.95
N ALA A 128 7.08 -7.81 -22.21
CA ALA A 128 6.13 -8.90 -22.40
C ALA A 128 6.33 -9.62 -23.74
N SER A 129 6.73 -8.92 -24.80
CA SER A 129 6.91 -9.47 -26.15
C SER A 129 8.32 -10.00 -26.42
N THR A 130 9.33 -9.65 -25.59
CA THR A 130 10.70 -10.11 -25.80
C THR A 130 10.83 -11.59 -25.50
N PRO A 131 11.32 -12.43 -26.44
CA PRO A 131 11.62 -13.83 -26.19
C PRO A 131 12.57 -14.01 -25.01
N SER A 132 12.34 -15.01 -24.19
CA SER A 132 13.26 -15.39 -23.11
C SER A 132 13.91 -16.69 -23.48
N LEU A 133 15.21 -16.83 -23.21
CA LEU A 133 15.94 -18.09 -23.31
C LEU A 133 15.30 -19.16 -22.40
N ASP A 134 14.61 -18.71 -21.34
CA ASP A 134 13.82 -19.56 -20.45
C ASP A 134 12.36 -19.54 -20.92
N ASN A 135 12.05 -20.44 -21.88
CA ASN A 135 10.72 -20.59 -22.50
C ASN A 135 9.58 -20.75 -21.46
N GLN A 136 9.93 -21.22 -20.25
CA GLN A 136 8.96 -21.42 -19.17
C GLN A 136 8.41 -20.11 -18.58
N TYR A 137 9.15 -19.00 -18.68
CA TYR A 137 8.73 -17.70 -18.10
C TYR A 137 8.09 -16.74 -19.12
N TYR A 138 8.25 -17.01 -20.40
CA TYR A 138 7.76 -16.12 -21.46
C TYR A 138 6.25 -15.92 -21.41
N HIS A 139 5.49 -16.99 -21.27
CA HIS A 139 4.01 -16.94 -21.25
C HIS A 139 3.41 -16.29 -20.00
N GLN A 140 4.22 -15.88 -19.05
CA GLN A 140 3.75 -15.23 -17.82
C GLN A 140 4.08 -13.74 -17.75
N ARG A 141 4.74 -13.18 -18.77
CA ARG A 141 5.17 -11.78 -18.77
C ARG A 141 4.05 -10.82 -19.18
N ASP A 142 3.10 -11.27 -19.96
CA ASP A 142 1.98 -10.50 -20.51
C ASP A 142 1.03 -9.89 -19.47
N LYS A 143 1.06 -10.38 -18.23
CA LYS A 143 0.29 -9.80 -17.12
C LYS A 143 0.82 -8.45 -16.63
N TYR A 144 2.13 -8.20 -16.72
CA TYR A 144 2.73 -7.01 -16.13
C TYR A 144 2.32 -5.70 -16.80
N PRO A 145 2.25 -5.59 -18.14
CA PRO A 145 1.71 -4.41 -18.80
C PRO A 145 0.31 -4.03 -18.33
N ILE A 146 -0.52 -5.05 -18.08
CA ILE A 146 -1.91 -4.86 -17.66
C ILE A 146 -1.97 -4.42 -16.20
N ILE A 147 -1.21 -5.07 -15.32
CA ILE A 147 -1.10 -4.69 -13.90
C ILE A 147 -0.69 -3.21 -13.77
N LEU A 148 0.34 -2.77 -14.51
CA LEU A 148 0.81 -1.38 -14.44
C LEU A 148 -0.24 -0.39 -14.97
N ARG A 149 -0.97 -0.74 -16.03
CA ARG A 149 -2.06 0.09 -16.56
C ARG A 149 -3.23 0.19 -15.57
N ILE A 150 -3.61 -0.91 -14.95
CA ILE A 150 -4.65 -0.91 -13.88
C ILE A 150 -4.20 -0.03 -12.72
N LEU A 151 -2.98 -0.18 -12.24
CA LEU A 151 -2.46 0.62 -11.13
C LEU A 151 -2.50 2.12 -11.41
N TYR A 152 -2.13 2.54 -12.62
CA TYR A 152 -2.17 3.95 -13.01
C TYR A 152 -3.60 4.44 -13.26
N SER A 153 -4.42 3.68 -13.98
CA SER A 153 -5.78 4.14 -14.35
C SER A 153 -6.76 4.17 -13.19
N THR A 154 -6.50 3.39 -12.13
CA THR A 154 -7.40 3.24 -10.98
C THR A 154 -6.82 3.73 -9.65
N GLY A 155 -5.50 3.92 -9.55
CA GLY A 155 -4.86 4.25 -8.28
C GLY A 155 -5.00 3.18 -7.19
N MET A 156 -5.41 1.95 -7.51
CA MET A 156 -5.55 0.86 -6.55
C MET A 156 -4.23 0.52 -5.85
N ARG A 157 -4.32 -0.10 -4.66
CA ARG A 157 -3.14 -0.69 -4.04
C ARG A 157 -2.71 -1.93 -4.80
N ILE A 158 -1.40 -2.15 -4.93
CA ILE A 158 -0.89 -3.35 -5.64
C ILE A 158 -1.47 -4.65 -5.07
N GLY A 159 -1.63 -4.76 -3.75
CA GLY A 159 -2.23 -5.94 -3.12
C GLY A 159 -3.68 -6.17 -3.57
N GLU A 160 -4.47 -5.12 -3.75
CA GLU A 160 -5.85 -5.20 -4.23
C GLU A 160 -5.88 -5.69 -5.69
N VAL A 161 -5.01 -5.15 -6.56
CA VAL A 161 -4.93 -5.59 -7.97
C VAL A 161 -4.55 -7.07 -8.08
N LEU A 162 -3.60 -7.54 -7.25
CA LEU A 162 -3.13 -8.92 -7.30
C LEU A 162 -4.12 -9.95 -6.71
N GLN A 163 -5.10 -9.49 -5.93
CA GLN A 163 -6.15 -10.31 -5.35
C GLN A 163 -7.44 -10.31 -6.18
N LEU A 164 -7.49 -9.57 -7.30
CA LEU A 164 -8.67 -9.55 -8.18
C LEU A 164 -8.99 -10.94 -8.72
N LYS A 165 -10.26 -11.31 -8.59
CA LYS A 165 -10.87 -12.50 -9.20
C LYS A 165 -11.84 -12.09 -10.31
N ILE A 166 -12.27 -13.04 -11.13
CA ILE A 166 -13.25 -12.79 -12.20
C ILE A 166 -14.55 -12.22 -11.65
N LYS A 167 -15.05 -12.74 -10.54
CA LYS A 167 -16.28 -12.26 -9.87
C LYS A 167 -16.21 -10.80 -9.42
N ASP A 168 -15.01 -10.26 -9.24
CA ASP A 168 -14.81 -8.88 -8.79
C ASP A 168 -14.90 -7.87 -9.95
N ILE A 169 -15.11 -8.34 -11.20
CA ILE A 169 -15.14 -7.50 -12.39
C ILE A 169 -16.56 -7.43 -12.94
N ASN A 170 -17.07 -6.22 -13.06
CA ASN A 170 -18.28 -5.96 -13.84
C ASN A 170 -17.85 -5.37 -15.21
N PHE A 171 -17.97 -6.21 -16.25
CA PHE A 171 -17.62 -5.82 -17.62
C PHE A 171 -18.65 -4.91 -18.28
N GLU A 172 -19.90 -4.90 -17.82
CA GLU A 172 -20.96 -4.06 -18.35
C GLU A 172 -20.78 -2.61 -17.89
N THR A 173 -20.51 -2.43 -16.61
CA THR A 173 -20.33 -1.10 -16.01
C THR A 173 -18.88 -0.64 -16.02
N ASN A 174 -17.94 -1.46 -16.49
CA ASN A 174 -16.49 -1.22 -16.45
C ASN A 174 -16.03 -0.87 -15.03
N ALA A 175 -16.30 -1.72 -14.05
CA ALA A 175 -15.96 -1.46 -12.66
C ALA A 175 -15.35 -2.69 -11.96
N PHE A 176 -14.51 -2.44 -10.96
CA PHE A 176 -14.05 -3.45 -10.01
C PHE A 176 -14.79 -3.30 -8.69
N MET A 177 -15.20 -4.41 -8.10
CA MET A 177 -15.71 -4.49 -6.73
C MET A 177 -14.57 -4.94 -5.82
N ILE A 178 -14.10 -4.07 -4.94
CA ILE A 178 -13.04 -4.39 -4.00
C ILE A 178 -13.68 -4.72 -2.67
N GLN A 179 -13.63 -6.01 -2.31
CA GLN A 179 -14.10 -6.53 -1.04
C GLN A 179 -12.96 -6.59 -0.03
N GLU A 180 -13.29 -6.51 1.26
CA GLU A 180 -12.33 -6.62 2.38
C GLU A 180 -11.08 -5.71 2.25
N ALA A 181 -11.24 -4.49 1.71
CA ALA A 181 -10.15 -3.52 1.70
C ALA A 181 -9.61 -3.30 3.12
N LYS A 182 -8.38 -2.71 3.23
CA LYS A 182 -7.62 -2.50 4.50
C LYS A 182 -8.47 -1.85 5.62
N ASN A 183 -9.67 -1.68 5.67
CA ASN A 183 -10.53 -1.17 6.75
C ASN A 183 -11.93 -1.81 6.72
N ASN A 184 -12.07 -3.03 6.15
CA ASN A 184 -13.35 -3.72 5.94
C ASN A 184 -14.42 -2.85 5.25
N LYS A 185 -14.02 -1.95 4.36
CA LYS A 185 -14.95 -1.13 3.57
C LYS A 185 -14.86 -1.56 2.12
N ASP A 186 -15.93 -2.13 1.63
CA ASP A 186 -16.08 -2.43 0.21
C ASP A 186 -16.19 -1.14 -0.59
N ARG A 187 -15.66 -1.15 -1.79
CA ARG A 187 -15.79 -0.02 -2.70
C ARG A 187 -15.80 -0.45 -4.16
N ILE A 188 -16.54 0.29 -4.96
CA ILE A 188 -16.58 0.12 -6.41
C ILE A 188 -15.58 1.09 -7.03
N ILE A 189 -14.75 0.59 -7.93
CA ILE A 189 -13.74 1.35 -8.65
C ILE A 189 -14.08 1.36 -10.13
N PRO A 190 -14.55 2.48 -10.69
CA PRO A 190 -14.70 2.65 -12.12
C PRO A 190 -13.36 2.53 -12.84
N VAL A 191 -13.35 1.78 -13.95
CA VAL A 191 -12.17 1.53 -14.76
C VAL A 191 -12.38 2.13 -16.14
N HIS A 192 -11.35 2.78 -16.68
CA HIS A 192 -11.44 3.34 -18.02
C HIS A 192 -11.68 2.23 -19.06
N PRO A 193 -12.61 2.39 -20.03
CA PRO A 193 -12.98 1.36 -21.00
C PRO A 193 -11.79 0.73 -21.73
N VAL A 194 -10.78 1.54 -22.07
CA VAL A 194 -9.56 1.05 -22.72
C VAL A 194 -8.79 0.07 -21.82
N THR A 195 -8.66 0.38 -20.53
CA THR A 195 -8.00 -0.53 -19.56
C THR A 195 -8.81 -1.81 -19.36
N MET A 196 -10.14 -1.69 -19.33
CA MET A 196 -11.03 -2.85 -19.23
C MET A 196 -10.93 -3.75 -20.47
N LYS A 197 -10.81 -3.17 -21.66
CA LYS A 197 -10.58 -3.92 -22.91
C LYS A 197 -9.27 -4.73 -22.82
N TYR A 198 -8.15 -4.11 -22.44
CA TYR A 198 -6.87 -4.82 -22.26
C TYR A 198 -7.01 -5.99 -21.29
N LEU A 199 -7.74 -5.79 -20.19
CA LEU A 199 -7.96 -6.84 -19.19
C LEU A 199 -8.82 -7.97 -19.77
N LYS A 200 -9.88 -7.66 -20.48
CA LYS A 200 -10.76 -8.64 -21.14
C LYS A 200 -10.00 -9.48 -22.15
N ASP A 201 -9.19 -8.85 -22.99
CA ASP A 201 -8.36 -9.53 -23.99
C ASP A 201 -7.36 -10.48 -23.32
N TYR A 202 -6.77 -10.07 -22.20
CA TYR A 202 -5.88 -10.93 -21.41
C TYR A 202 -6.61 -12.13 -20.81
N ILE A 203 -7.78 -11.92 -20.17
CA ILE A 203 -8.60 -12.97 -19.56
C ILE A 203 -8.99 -14.00 -20.61
N THR A 204 -9.46 -13.55 -21.77
CA THR A 204 -9.84 -14.42 -22.90
C THR A 204 -8.63 -15.20 -23.40
N LYS A 205 -7.49 -14.56 -23.62
CA LYS A 205 -6.24 -15.20 -24.07
C LYS A 205 -5.73 -16.27 -23.10
N LYS A 206 -5.95 -16.08 -21.80
CA LYS A 206 -5.52 -17.00 -20.74
C LYS A 206 -6.58 -18.05 -20.36
N CYS A 207 -7.76 -17.99 -20.98
CA CYS A 207 -8.89 -18.86 -20.67
C CYS A 207 -9.26 -18.86 -19.16
N ILE A 208 -9.31 -17.66 -18.56
CA ILE A 208 -9.66 -17.47 -17.15
C ILE A 208 -11.17 -17.24 -17.09
N PHE A 209 -11.97 -18.27 -16.80
CA PHE A 209 -13.42 -18.17 -16.84
C PHE A 209 -14.11 -18.55 -15.52
N ASP A 210 -13.36 -19.14 -14.58
CA ASP A 210 -13.88 -19.46 -13.25
C ASP A 210 -13.97 -18.19 -12.39
N ASN A 211 -15.15 -17.95 -11.83
CA ASN A 211 -15.43 -16.77 -11.02
C ASN A 211 -14.53 -16.65 -9.78
N GLU A 212 -14.09 -17.74 -9.20
CA GLU A 212 -13.21 -17.75 -8.02
C GLU A 212 -11.74 -17.70 -8.39
N GLN A 213 -11.39 -17.79 -9.67
CA GLN A 213 -10.02 -17.77 -10.12
C GLN A 213 -9.42 -16.37 -10.04
N TYR A 214 -8.20 -16.27 -9.49
CA TYR A 214 -7.40 -15.05 -9.53
C TYR A 214 -6.94 -14.75 -10.95
N ILE A 215 -6.95 -13.47 -11.32
CA ILE A 215 -6.58 -13.03 -12.67
C ILE A 215 -5.05 -13.10 -12.86
N PHE A 216 -4.29 -12.65 -11.88
CA PHE A 216 -2.84 -12.54 -11.95
C PHE A 216 -2.15 -13.60 -11.10
N THR A 217 -2.00 -14.80 -11.67
CA THR A 217 -1.46 -15.97 -10.96
C THR A 217 -0.01 -16.26 -11.32
N ASN A 218 0.66 -17.02 -10.46
CA ASN A 218 1.90 -17.74 -10.74
C ASN A 218 1.61 -19.11 -11.41
N ARG A 219 2.64 -19.97 -11.56
CA ARG A 219 2.49 -21.32 -12.15
C ARG A 219 1.61 -22.26 -11.33
N ASN A 220 1.52 -22.03 -10.03
CA ASN A 220 0.72 -22.84 -9.12
C ASN A 220 -0.71 -22.31 -8.97
N HIS A 221 -1.18 -21.47 -9.90
CA HIS A 221 -2.48 -20.79 -9.87
C HIS A 221 -2.75 -19.93 -8.61
N LEU A 222 -1.71 -19.63 -7.83
CA LEU A 222 -1.79 -18.72 -6.69
C LEU A 222 -1.50 -17.29 -7.14
N PRO A 223 -2.06 -16.27 -6.45
CA PRO A 223 -1.77 -14.87 -6.76
C PRO A 223 -0.27 -14.61 -6.77
N ILE A 224 0.21 -13.83 -7.74
CA ILE A 224 1.61 -13.38 -7.73
C ILE A 224 1.87 -12.45 -6.55
N THR A 225 3.09 -12.49 -6.02
CA THR A 225 3.44 -11.68 -4.85
C THR A 225 3.79 -10.25 -5.25
N THR A 226 3.53 -9.32 -4.38
CA THR A 226 3.97 -7.92 -4.52
C THR A 226 5.48 -7.84 -4.78
N ARG A 227 6.28 -8.67 -4.11
CA ARG A 227 7.75 -8.75 -4.29
C ARG A 227 8.12 -9.09 -5.73
N THR A 228 7.41 -10.02 -6.35
CA THR A 228 7.61 -10.41 -7.76
C THR A 228 7.37 -9.21 -8.69
N VAL A 229 6.24 -8.51 -8.50
CA VAL A 229 5.91 -7.32 -9.31
C VAL A 229 6.95 -6.23 -9.14
N TYR A 230 7.42 -5.96 -7.92
CA TYR A 230 8.50 -4.99 -7.68
C TYR A 230 9.80 -5.37 -8.40
N GLY A 231 10.17 -6.65 -8.38
CA GLY A 231 11.35 -7.14 -9.10
C GLY A 231 11.25 -6.95 -10.62
N ILE A 232 10.09 -7.25 -11.20
CA ILE A 232 9.84 -7.05 -12.63
C ILE A 232 9.75 -5.56 -12.97
N PHE A 233 9.11 -4.75 -12.14
CA PHE A 233 9.02 -3.30 -12.37
C PHE A 233 10.41 -2.64 -12.46
N ARG A 234 11.38 -3.08 -11.65
CA ARG A 234 12.77 -2.61 -11.76
C ARG A 234 13.40 -2.93 -13.13
N LYS A 235 13.10 -4.12 -13.68
CA LYS A 235 13.53 -4.48 -15.05
C LYS A 235 12.88 -3.59 -16.11
N ILE A 236 11.58 -3.30 -15.95
CA ILE A 236 10.85 -2.40 -16.83
C ILE A 236 11.41 -0.98 -16.77
N LEU A 237 11.73 -0.45 -15.57
CA LEU A 237 12.36 0.85 -15.42
C LEU A 237 13.72 0.90 -16.11
N HIS A 238 14.51 -0.17 -16.05
CA HIS A 238 15.78 -0.26 -16.77
C HIS A 238 15.59 -0.19 -18.30
N ILE A 239 14.63 -0.93 -18.85
CA ILE A 239 14.27 -0.87 -20.29
C ILE A 239 13.77 0.53 -20.67
N ALA A 240 13.01 1.19 -19.79
CA ALA A 240 12.52 2.55 -19.99
C ALA A 240 13.59 3.63 -19.83
N CYS A 241 14.83 3.26 -19.48
CA CYS A 241 15.92 4.19 -19.15
C CYS A 241 15.56 5.18 -18.03
N ILE A 242 14.76 4.73 -17.03
CA ILE A 242 14.39 5.52 -15.86
C ILE A 242 15.22 5.05 -14.65
N PRO A 243 16.05 5.93 -14.04
CA PRO A 243 16.87 5.56 -12.89
C PRO A 243 16.04 5.12 -11.70
N HIS A 244 16.39 3.99 -11.08
CA HIS A 244 15.71 3.50 -9.88
C HIS A 244 16.03 4.31 -8.61
N GLY A 245 17.12 5.07 -8.57
CA GLY A 245 17.52 5.91 -7.43
C GLY A 245 18.03 5.17 -6.18
N GLY A 246 18.07 3.83 -6.19
CA GLY A 246 18.55 3.02 -5.06
C GLY A 246 17.46 2.63 -4.04
N LYS A 247 17.89 2.08 -2.90
CA LYS A 247 16.98 1.60 -1.84
C LYS A 247 16.29 2.76 -1.14
N GLY A 248 14.97 2.82 -1.24
CA GLY A 248 14.14 3.84 -0.58
C GLY A 248 14.13 5.20 -1.26
N LYS A 249 14.71 5.32 -2.46
CA LYS A 249 14.71 6.51 -3.31
C LYS A 249 14.18 6.14 -4.70
N GLY A 250 13.67 7.14 -5.44
CA GLY A 250 13.18 6.96 -6.80
C GLY A 250 11.85 6.21 -6.94
N PRO A 251 11.48 5.84 -8.18
CA PRO A 251 10.17 5.29 -8.51
C PRO A 251 9.95 3.89 -7.94
N THR A 252 8.74 3.66 -7.47
CA THR A 252 8.25 2.37 -6.98
C THR A 252 6.92 2.02 -7.64
N VAL A 253 6.46 0.78 -7.51
CA VAL A 253 5.11 0.40 -7.97
C VAL A 253 4.03 1.24 -7.28
N HIS A 254 4.23 1.65 -6.03
CA HIS A 254 3.29 2.51 -5.31
C HIS A 254 3.24 3.95 -5.87
N SER A 255 4.27 4.37 -6.58
CA SER A 255 4.31 5.67 -7.26
C SER A 255 3.19 5.85 -8.29
N PHE A 256 2.69 4.76 -8.91
CA PHE A 256 1.51 4.85 -9.79
C PHE A 256 0.28 5.39 -9.07
N ARG A 257 0.06 4.96 -7.82
CA ARG A 257 -1.06 5.44 -7.01
C ARG A 257 -0.89 6.91 -6.61
N HIS A 258 0.32 7.31 -6.25
CA HIS A 258 0.64 8.71 -5.98
C HIS A 258 0.42 9.57 -7.23
N THR A 259 0.94 9.11 -8.37
CA THR A 259 0.77 9.80 -9.67
C THR A 259 -0.69 9.91 -10.07
N PHE A 260 -1.49 8.85 -9.89
CA PHE A 260 -2.93 8.89 -10.15
C PHE A 260 -3.60 10.02 -9.35
N CYS A 261 -3.36 10.12 -8.05
CA CYS A 261 -3.95 11.17 -7.21
C CYS A 261 -3.55 12.57 -7.68
N VAL A 262 -2.25 12.81 -7.88
CA VAL A 262 -1.74 14.11 -8.29
C VAL A 262 -2.27 14.51 -9.67
N HIS A 263 -2.28 13.57 -10.63
CA HIS A 263 -2.80 13.84 -11.96
C HIS A 263 -4.31 14.10 -11.96
N ARG A 264 -5.10 13.41 -11.11
CA ARG A 264 -6.53 13.69 -10.98
C ARG A 264 -6.80 15.07 -10.38
N LEU A 265 -6.08 15.44 -9.32
CA LEU A 265 -6.20 16.77 -8.74
C LEU A 265 -5.78 17.84 -9.74
N ARG A 266 -4.67 17.66 -10.44
CA ARG A 266 -4.21 18.56 -11.53
C ARG A 266 -5.28 18.73 -12.60
N ASP A 267 -5.82 17.62 -13.11
CA ASP A 267 -6.80 17.65 -14.19
C ASP A 267 -8.09 18.37 -13.74
N TRP A 268 -8.53 18.20 -12.50
CA TRP A 268 -9.68 18.93 -11.96
C TRP A 268 -9.44 20.45 -11.90
N VAL A 269 -8.24 20.87 -11.46
CA VAL A 269 -7.90 22.30 -11.47
C VAL A 269 -7.87 22.87 -12.88
N ILE A 270 -7.23 22.18 -13.82
CA ILE A 270 -7.15 22.61 -15.23
C ILE A 270 -8.55 22.74 -15.84
N CYS A 271 -9.46 21.80 -15.50
CA CYS A 271 -10.85 21.80 -15.98
C CYS A 271 -11.78 22.71 -15.19
N GLY A 272 -11.28 23.50 -14.23
CA GLY A 272 -12.11 24.43 -13.43
C GLY A 272 -13.12 23.72 -12.52
N ARG A 273 -12.85 22.48 -12.10
CA ARG A 273 -13.73 21.71 -11.21
C ARG A 273 -13.55 22.16 -9.77
N ASN A 274 -14.64 22.18 -9.00
CA ASN A 274 -14.58 22.47 -7.58
C ASN A 274 -13.87 21.35 -6.81
N ILE A 275 -12.60 21.59 -6.44
CA ILE A 275 -11.78 20.62 -5.70
C ILE A 275 -12.39 20.29 -4.35
N SER A 276 -12.88 21.30 -3.60
CA SER A 276 -13.45 21.09 -2.27
C SER A 276 -14.63 20.13 -2.29
N ALA A 277 -15.47 20.20 -3.33
CA ALA A 277 -16.59 19.28 -3.52
C ALA A 277 -16.14 17.88 -3.95
N LEU A 278 -15.10 17.76 -4.78
CA LEU A 278 -14.64 16.47 -5.33
C LEU A 278 -13.65 15.73 -4.43
N PHE A 279 -12.96 16.43 -3.54
CA PHE A 279 -11.94 15.87 -2.67
C PHE A 279 -12.41 14.74 -1.76
N PRO A 280 -13.58 14.82 -1.08
CA PRO A 280 -14.12 13.71 -0.30
C PRO A 280 -14.35 12.43 -1.14
N TYR A 281 -14.79 12.60 -2.39
CA TYR A 281 -14.96 11.46 -3.31
C TYR A 281 -13.64 10.81 -3.67
N LEU A 282 -12.57 11.59 -3.88
CA LEU A 282 -11.23 11.04 -4.10
C LEU A 282 -10.76 10.27 -2.86
N CYS A 283 -10.98 10.79 -1.65
CA CYS A 283 -10.64 10.10 -0.40
C CYS A 283 -11.36 8.74 -0.30
N ALA A 284 -12.66 8.73 -0.54
CA ALA A 284 -13.49 7.50 -0.53
C ALA A 284 -13.04 6.51 -1.62
N TYR A 285 -12.85 6.99 -2.84
CA TYR A 285 -12.35 6.21 -3.98
C TYR A 285 -11.00 5.55 -3.68
N MET A 286 -10.06 6.29 -3.12
CA MET A 286 -8.76 5.79 -2.71
C MET A 286 -8.82 4.83 -1.51
N GLY A 287 -9.94 4.77 -0.79
CA GLY A 287 -10.06 3.99 0.45
C GLY A 287 -9.11 4.49 1.53
N HIS A 288 -9.01 5.80 1.69
CA HIS A 288 -8.32 6.42 2.80
C HIS A 288 -9.29 6.57 3.98
N ALA A 289 -8.87 6.10 5.16
CA ALA A 289 -9.65 6.24 6.38
C ALA A 289 -9.63 7.68 6.94
N ASP A 290 -8.63 8.46 6.53
CA ASP A 290 -8.38 9.84 7.00
C ASP A 290 -8.11 10.73 5.78
N THR A 291 -8.79 11.87 5.73
CA THR A 291 -8.61 12.91 4.69
C THR A 291 -7.17 13.43 4.63
N ARG A 292 -6.49 13.50 5.78
CA ARG A 292 -5.08 13.93 5.88
C ARG A 292 -4.16 13.14 4.95
N CYS A 293 -4.47 11.86 4.70
CA CYS A 293 -3.72 11.04 3.74
C CYS A 293 -3.85 11.55 2.31
N THR A 294 -4.95 12.24 1.99
CA THR A 294 -5.22 12.80 0.66
C THR A 294 -4.83 14.28 0.59
N GLU A 295 -4.92 15.05 1.68
CA GLU A 295 -4.45 16.45 1.78
C GLU A 295 -2.97 16.59 1.41
N TYR A 296 -2.18 15.58 1.74
CA TYR A 296 -0.79 15.51 1.31
C TYR A 296 -0.62 15.61 -0.21
N TYR A 297 -1.54 15.04 -1.00
CA TYR A 297 -1.50 15.14 -2.46
C TYR A 297 -1.91 16.51 -2.97
N LEU A 298 -2.76 17.26 -2.26
CA LEU A 298 -3.06 18.64 -2.62
C LEU A 298 -1.80 19.49 -2.55
N ARG A 299 -1.04 19.39 -1.45
CA ARG A 299 0.24 20.10 -1.30
C ARG A 299 1.24 19.70 -2.38
N LEU A 300 1.40 18.40 -2.67
CA LEU A 300 2.28 17.92 -3.75
C LEU A 300 1.85 18.44 -5.12
N THR A 301 0.55 18.53 -5.38
CA THR A 301 0.05 19.06 -6.66
C THR A 301 0.39 20.53 -6.79
N ALA A 302 0.25 21.32 -5.73
CA ALA A 302 0.64 22.72 -5.69
C ALA A 302 2.16 22.91 -5.89
N GLU A 303 2.98 22.09 -5.22
CA GLU A 303 4.45 22.17 -5.32
C GLU A 303 4.97 21.79 -6.72
N LEU A 304 4.35 20.76 -7.37
CA LEU A 304 4.77 20.26 -8.68
C LEU A 304 4.22 21.07 -9.85
N TYR A 305 3.13 21.78 -9.64
CA TYR A 305 2.42 22.54 -10.69
C TYR A 305 2.08 23.94 -10.15
N PRO A 306 3.07 24.85 -9.98
CA PRO A 306 2.85 26.17 -9.40
C PRO A 306 1.84 27.03 -10.18
N ASP A 307 1.76 26.86 -11.50
CA ASP A 307 0.75 27.55 -12.34
C ASP A 307 -0.70 27.20 -11.95
N ILE A 308 -0.90 26.05 -11.28
CA ILE A 308 -2.19 25.62 -10.76
C ILE A 308 -2.58 26.43 -9.53
N VAL A 309 -1.62 26.78 -8.66
CA VAL A 309 -1.85 27.59 -7.46
C VAL A 309 -2.38 28.96 -7.87
N ILE A 310 -1.75 29.61 -8.85
CA ILE A 310 -2.15 30.92 -9.38
C ILE A 310 -3.58 30.89 -9.92
N LYS A 311 -3.96 29.82 -10.63
CA LYS A 311 -5.34 29.65 -11.13
C LYS A 311 -6.34 29.38 -9.99
N SER A 312 -5.96 28.63 -8.97
CA SER A 312 -6.84 28.34 -7.83
C SER A 312 -7.05 29.57 -6.97
N GLU A 313 -6.02 30.38 -6.71
CA GLU A 313 -6.12 31.65 -5.98
C GLU A 313 -7.06 32.63 -6.68
N LYS A 314 -7.00 32.69 -8.00
CA LYS A 314 -7.92 33.52 -8.79
C LYS A 314 -9.38 33.10 -8.62
N TYR A 315 -9.66 31.79 -8.55
CA TYR A 315 -10.99 31.24 -8.28
C TYR A 315 -11.49 31.51 -6.87
N PHE A 316 -10.62 31.49 -5.86
CA PHE A 316 -10.97 31.80 -4.48
C PHE A 316 -11.24 33.30 -4.29
N ASN A 317 -10.50 34.15 -4.98
CA ASN A 317 -10.68 35.60 -4.90
C ASN A 317 -11.91 36.09 -5.71
N GLU A 318 -12.19 35.47 -6.87
CA GLU A 318 -13.39 35.81 -7.67
C GLU A 318 -14.72 35.28 -7.06
N GLY A 319 -14.65 34.31 -6.14
CA GLY A 319 -15.81 33.82 -5.37
C GLY A 319 -16.19 34.69 -4.18
N ALA A 320 -15.22 35.41 -3.61
CA ALA A 320 -15.44 36.30 -2.48
C ALA A 320 -16.14 37.61 -2.89
N ASP A 321 -16.01 38.05 -4.14
CA ASP A 321 -16.62 39.27 -4.67
C ASP A 321 -18.06 39.08 -5.15
N ARG A 322 -18.66 37.90 -4.99
CA ARG A 322 -20.05 37.63 -5.42
C ARG A 322 -21.07 37.56 -4.28
N ASP A 323 -20.62 37.72 -3.04
CA ASP A 323 -21.46 37.72 -1.82
C ASP A 323 -21.49 39.09 -1.13
N GLU A 324 -21.21 40.21 -1.84
CA GLU A 324 -21.53 41.57 -1.42
C GLU A 324 -22.74 42.15 -2.18
#